data_21968d6e106f75648ea82a5077ef4cae
#
_entry.id   21968d6e106f75648ea82a5077ef4cae
#
_cell.length_a   1.000
_cell.length_b   1.000
_cell.length_c   1.000
_cell.angle_alpha   90.00
_cell.angle_beta   90.00
_cell.angle_gamma   90.00
#
_symmetry.space_group_name_H-M   'P 1'
#
loop_
_entity.id
_entity.type
_entity.pdbx_description
1 polymer ?
#
loop_
_entity_poly.entity_id
_entity_poly.type
_entity_poly.pdbx_seq_one_letter_code
_entity_poly.pdbx_strand_id
1 'polypeptide(L)'
;VYTINNTQVTIRTSEGKVEGLKADTLQVDSQFRFVDYAKKFKPKPIKKYIFLKKDDIYNIENEELTYDRLYDLNVFRNLKIDYVKASDSTNKLNPRYDISPLKRMSNRIEGEYTFNSGRNGFNIGNTYTNRNLFGGAELLEVKARYGVLFNATSDNKIIDRVFSRDLQLGINLILPKLLVPFRIPVIGKNGMPRTTISSSMQSFDQRNAFRSRVFINSITYDWVETKSKLHSFTPINIEFRKGVLDPIFRDSLLQRGFGLYVRTNDRQFFNFGSQYAFTYNTNRLNNYNNFLFFRGEVDMAGNSLGVLDKLINFNRDSDGLRTIFGLPYQQYVKTELDIRYYRYFGGDRQFVARLNPGIGLAYGNSDQLTFEKNFFAGGSSGVRAWQARTLGPGNYNREVLGTDGKADTLRANLRNLDQLGEYKLEGNLEYRFKIANNIMGAKVKGATFTDFGNIWRRRESVENPGGEFKFNQFFNQLAVGVGGGLRFDLNYFVFRLDAGIKVKDPQFVGSEQYVIKYLFNKKEFKENYQRTHRPDVYRLVQYNFGIGMPF
;
A
#
# COMPACT_ATOMS: atom_id res chain seq x y z
N VAL A 1 -37.53 -26.90 9.54
CA VAL A 1 -37.13 -25.51 9.37
C VAL A 1 -37.31 -24.82 10.71
N TYR A 2 -36.27 -24.16 11.20
CA TYR A 2 -36.32 -23.39 12.44
C TYR A 2 -36.41 -21.90 12.12
N THR A 3 -37.14 -21.14 12.96
CA THR A 3 -37.26 -19.69 12.92
C THR A 3 -36.62 -19.08 14.15
N ILE A 4 -36.05 -17.89 14.01
CA ILE A 4 -35.43 -17.16 15.11
C ILE A 4 -36.51 -16.47 15.95
N ASN A 5 -36.39 -16.56 17.29
CA ASN A 5 -37.30 -15.92 18.23
C ASN A 5 -36.58 -14.83 19.00
N ASN A 6 -36.31 -15.00 20.28
CA ASN A 6 -35.66 -13.99 21.11
C ASN A 6 -34.14 -14.16 21.10
N THR A 7 -33.44 -13.06 20.94
CA THR A 7 -31.96 -13.01 20.92
C THR A 7 -31.43 -12.47 22.24
N GLN A 8 -30.47 -13.17 22.82
CA GLN A 8 -29.74 -12.69 24.01
C GLN A 8 -28.26 -12.52 23.68
N VAL A 9 -27.71 -11.38 24.01
CA VAL A 9 -26.27 -11.09 23.94
C VAL A 9 -25.73 -10.90 25.33
N THR A 10 -24.75 -11.69 25.71
CA THR A 10 -24.06 -11.62 27.00
C THR A 10 -22.61 -11.22 26.77
N ILE A 11 -22.23 -10.05 27.28
CA ILE A 11 -20.83 -9.60 27.28
C ILE A 11 -20.22 -9.96 28.63
N ARG A 12 -19.20 -10.83 28.61
CA ARG A 12 -18.42 -11.21 29.78
C ARG A 12 -17.38 -10.13 30.14
N THR A 13 -16.68 -10.28 31.25
CA THR A 13 -15.47 -9.50 31.53
C THR A 13 -14.33 -9.91 30.57
N SER A 14 -13.30 -9.09 30.48
CA SER A 14 -12.11 -9.44 29.67
C SER A 14 -11.38 -10.70 30.14
N GLU A 15 -11.62 -11.15 31.36
CA GLU A 15 -11.10 -12.40 31.93
C GLU A 15 -12.05 -13.59 31.72
N GLY A 16 -13.25 -13.34 31.16
CA GLY A 16 -14.26 -14.37 30.94
C GLY A 16 -15.12 -14.70 32.16
N LYS A 17 -14.92 -14.02 33.31
CA LYS A 17 -15.64 -14.25 34.56
C LYS A 17 -17.02 -13.63 34.50
N VAL A 18 -18.00 -14.29 35.15
CA VAL A 18 -19.36 -13.81 35.36
C VAL A 18 -19.87 -14.07 36.77
N GLU A 19 -19.27 -15.02 37.51
CA GLU A 19 -19.71 -15.40 38.85
C GLU A 19 -19.54 -14.26 39.86
N GLY A 20 -20.57 -13.99 40.65
CA GLY A 20 -20.57 -12.95 41.68
C GLY A 20 -20.67 -11.51 41.14
N LEU A 21 -20.77 -11.30 39.84
CA LEU A 21 -20.84 -9.98 39.23
C LEU A 21 -22.29 -9.59 38.90
N LYS A 22 -22.68 -8.33 39.19
CA LYS A 22 -23.94 -7.74 38.72
C LYS A 22 -23.77 -7.23 37.29
N ALA A 23 -24.54 -7.76 36.36
CA ALA A 23 -24.57 -7.29 34.98
C ALA A 23 -25.50 -6.10 34.80
N ASP A 24 -25.18 -5.22 33.88
CA ASP A 24 -26.14 -4.26 33.36
C ASP A 24 -27.00 -4.98 32.31
N THR A 25 -28.29 -5.15 32.64
CA THR A 25 -29.25 -5.82 31.77
C THR A 25 -30.19 -4.80 31.15
N LEU A 26 -30.21 -4.74 29.83
CA LEU A 26 -31.05 -3.83 29.06
C LEU A 26 -31.91 -4.64 28.08
N GLN A 27 -33.23 -4.43 28.13
CA GLN A 27 -34.15 -4.87 27.09
C GLN A 27 -34.14 -3.80 26.00
N VAL A 28 -33.48 -4.03 24.88
CA VAL A 28 -33.33 -3.05 23.79
C VAL A 28 -34.64 -2.90 23.02
N ASP A 29 -35.33 -4.02 22.82
CA ASP A 29 -36.68 -4.12 22.28
C ASP A 29 -37.34 -5.41 22.79
N SER A 30 -38.55 -5.70 22.34
CA SER A 30 -39.31 -6.88 22.79
C SER A 30 -38.61 -8.22 22.59
N GLN A 31 -37.49 -8.25 21.89
CA GLN A 31 -36.87 -9.47 21.34
C GLN A 31 -35.35 -9.56 21.55
N PHE A 32 -34.72 -8.44 21.93
CA PHE A 32 -33.29 -8.35 22.07
C PHE A 32 -32.90 -7.96 23.50
N ARG A 33 -32.37 -8.96 24.21
CA ARG A 33 -31.86 -8.78 25.57
C ARG A 33 -30.36 -8.64 25.56
N PHE A 34 -29.85 -7.58 26.16
CA PHE A 34 -28.43 -7.30 26.27
C PHE A 34 -27.99 -7.34 27.74
N VAL A 35 -27.00 -8.19 28.03
CA VAL A 35 -26.47 -8.40 29.39
C VAL A 35 -24.99 -8.08 29.37
N ASP A 36 -24.55 -7.02 30.04
CA ASP A 36 -23.14 -6.58 30.02
C ASP A 36 -22.52 -6.66 31.43
N TYR A 37 -21.70 -7.68 31.67
CA TYR A 37 -20.90 -7.81 32.90
C TYR A 37 -19.66 -6.90 32.86
N ALA A 38 -19.19 -6.48 31.71
CA ALA A 38 -18.10 -5.53 31.58
C ALA A 38 -18.50 -4.09 31.85
N LYS A 39 -19.84 -3.77 31.79
CA LYS A 39 -20.43 -2.45 31.99
C LYS A 39 -19.81 -1.35 31.12
N LYS A 40 -19.48 -1.68 29.88
CA LYS A 40 -18.70 -0.80 28.98
C LYS A 40 -19.25 -0.71 27.58
N PHE A 41 -20.23 -1.53 27.22
CA PHE A 41 -20.72 -1.63 25.86
C PHE A 41 -22.14 -1.07 25.71
N LYS A 42 -22.36 -0.37 24.61
CA LYS A 42 -23.68 0.09 24.18
C LYS A 42 -24.34 -0.98 23.33
N PRO A 43 -25.60 -1.34 23.54
CA PRO A 43 -26.25 -2.44 22.81
C PRO A 43 -26.53 -2.12 21.34
N LYS A 44 -26.91 -0.87 21.01
CA LYS A 44 -27.32 -0.48 19.65
C LYS A 44 -26.23 -0.70 18.58
N PRO A 45 -24.94 -0.35 18.81
CA PRO A 45 -23.88 -0.63 17.84
C PRO A 45 -23.67 -2.14 17.61
N ILE A 46 -23.69 -2.96 18.67
CA ILE A 46 -23.47 -4.41 18.60
C ILE A 46 -24.63 -5.11 17.90
N LYS A 47 -25.87 -4.71 18.19
CA LYS A 47 -27.06 -5.25 17.54
C LYS A 47 -27.03 -5.15 16.02
N LYS A 48 -26.39 -4.12 15.45
CA LYS A 48 -26.25 -3.94 14.00
C LYS A 48 -25.47 -5.07 13.31
N TYR A 49 -24.59 -5.75 14.04
CA TYR A 49 -23.75 -6.83 13.52
C TYR A 49 -24.34 -8.22 13.80
N ILE A 50 -25.57 -8.30 14.29
CA ILE A 50 -26.31 -9.56 14.49
C ILE A 50 -27.33 -9.69 13.35
N PHE A 51 -27.10 -10.67 12.48
CA PHE A 51 -27.88 -10.88 11.26
C PHE A 51 -28.96 -11.97 11.39
N LEU A 52 -28.98 -12.70 12.50
CA LEU A 52 -30.09 -13.58 12.87
C LEU A 52 -31.18 -12.75 13.54
N LYS A 53 -32.15 -12.31 12.75
CA LYS A 53 -33.25 -11.45 13.23
C LYS A 53 -34.47 -12.29 13.56
N LYS A 54 -35.33 -11.76 14.42
CA LYS A 54 -36.59 -12.41 14.76
C LYS A 54 -37.44 -12.68 13.52
N ASP A 55 -38.14 -13.80 13.56
CA ASP A 55 -39.04 -14.35 12.54
C ASP A 55 -38.34 -14.71 11.23
N ASP A 56 -37.01 -14.49 11.08
CA ASP A 56 -36.22 -15.00 9.99
C ASP A 56 -36.05 -16.52 10.12
N ILE A 57 -36.03 -17.23 9.00
CA ILE A 57 -35.60 -18.61 8.95
C ILE A 57 -34.11 -18.68 9.31
N TYR A 58 -33.75 -19.63 10.19
CA TYR A 58 -32.36 -19.87 10.51
C TYR A 58 -31.57 -20.16 9.23
N ASN A 59 -30.49 -19.40 9.07
CA ASN A 59 -29.56 -19.53 7.96
C ASN A 59 -28.13 -19.47 8.50
N ILE A 60 -27.35 -20.50 8.17
CA ILE A 60 -25.94 -20.60 8.57
C ILE A 60 -25.09 -19.46 8.03
N GLU A 61 -25.38 -18.94 6.84
CA GLU A 61 -24.66 -17.80 6.27
C GLU A 61 -24.82 -16.53 7.13
N ASN A 62 -25.99 -16.32 7.75
CA ASN A 62 -26.22 -15.20 8.65
C ASN A 62 -25.53 -15.38 9.99
N GLU A 63 -25.37 -16.62 10.45
CA GLU A 63 -24.58 -16.96 11.63
C GLU A 63 -23.11 -16.68 11.39
N GLU A 64 -22.53 -17.23 10.32
CA GLU A 64 -21.15 -16.99 9.92
C GLU A 64 -20.88 -15.49 9.72
N LEU A 65 -21.78 -14.80 9.04
CA LEU A 65 -21.67 -13.35 8.85
C LEU A 65 -21.69 -12.58 10.18
N THR A 66 -22.53 -12.97 11.14
CA THR A 66 -22.56 -12.37 12.48
C THR A 66 -21.23 -12.61 13.19
N TYR A 67 -20.72 -13.84 13.14
CA TYR A 67 -19.45 -14.21 13.74
C TYR A 67 -18.30 -13.36 13.18
N ASP A 68 -18.17 -13.32 11.86
CA ASP A 68 -17.13 -12.59 11.15
C ASP A 68 -17.19 -11.08 11.48
N ARG A 69 -18.40 -10.50 11.48
CA ARG A 69 -18.56 -9.05 11.71
C ARG A 69 -18.25 -8.64 13.12
N LEU A 70 -18.65 -9.42 14.11
CA LEU A 70 -18.31 -9.14 15.52
C LEU A 70 -16.80 -9.32 15.76
N TYR A 71 -16.18 -10.30 15.11
CA TYR A 71 -14.74 -10.53 15.22
C TYR A 71 -13.91 -9.41 14.54
N ASP A 72 -14.36 -8.95 13.40
CA ASP A 72 -13.72 -7.87 12.63
C ASP A 72 -13.73 -6.50 13.33
N LEU A 73 -14.57 -6.32 14.36
CA LEU A 73 -14.50 -5.13 15.23
C LEU A 73 -13.19 -5.04 16.02
N ASN A 74 -12.45 -6.14 16.15
CA ASN A 74 -11.18 -6.23 16.88
C ASN A 74 -11.28 -5.76 18.35
N VAL A 75 -12.45 -5.90 18.94
CA VAL A 75 -12.71 -5.63 20.38
C VAL A 75 -13.08 -6.88 21.16
N PHE A 76 -13.36 -7.98 20.46
CA PHE A 76 -13.75 -9.25 21.07
C PHE A 76 -12.66 -10.31 20.85
N ARG A 77 -12.45 -11.16 21.88
CA ARG A 77 -11.48 -12.26 21.86
C ARG A 77 -12.15 -13.57 21.52
N ASN A 78 -13.29 -13.86 22.16
CA ASN A 78 -14.05 -15.07 21.97
C ASN A 78 -15.50 -14.71 21.71
N LEU A 79 -16.10 -15.41 20.77
CA LEU A 79 -17.52 -15.36 20.46
C LEU A 79 -18.03 -16.79 20.38
N LYS A 80 -19.07 -17.11 21.16
CA LYS A 80 -19.79 -18.38 21.12
C LYS A 80 -21.25 -18.09 20.83
N ILE A 81 -21.82 -18.87 19.93
CA ILE A 81 -23.25 -18.80 19.59
C ILE A 81 -23.85 -20.14 19.95
N ASP A 82 -24.78 -20.13 20.90
CA ASP A 82 -25.55 -21.30 21.32
C ASP A 82 -27.04 -21.08 20.96
N TYR A 83 -27.76 -22.16 20.74
CA TYR A 83 -29.18 -22.13 20.41
C TYR A 83 -29.99 -22.90 21.46
N VAL A 84 -31.03 -22.27 21.97
CA VAL A 84 -31.99 -22.90 22.88
C VAL A 84 -33.34 -22.88 22.22
N LYS A 85 -34.04 -24.04 22.18
CA LYS A 85 -35.43 -24.08 21.71
C LYS A 85 -36.31 -23.20 22.61
N ALA A 86 -37.22 -22.49 21.99
CA ALA A 86 -38.17 -21.64 22.75
C ALA A 86 -39.17 -22.48 23.55
N SER A 87 -39.57 -23.64 23.01
CA SER A 87 -40.35 -24.68 23.66
C SER A 87 -40.18 -25.96 22.85
N ASP A 88 -40.42 -27.13 23.47
CA ASP A 88 -40.31 -28.42 22.81
C ASP A 88 -41.36 -28.64 21.70
N SER A 89 -42.46 -27.89 21.75
CA SER A 89 -43.56 -27.95 20.79
C SER A 89 -43.44 -27.00 19.62
N THR A 90 -42.38 -26.17 19.57
CA THR A 90 -42.21 -25.15 18.53
C THR A 90 -40.86 -25.25 17.82
N ASN A 91 -40.85 -25.02 16.50
CA ASN A 91 -39.62 -24.91 15.71
C ASN A 91 -38.99 -23.49 15.82
N LYS A 92 -38.95 -22.94 17.06
CA LYS A 92 -38.39 -21.61 17.33
C LYS A 92 -37.08 -21.70 18.12
N LEU A 93 -36.05 -21.01 17.66
CA LEU A 93 -34.72 -20.95 18.30
C LEU A 93 -34.48 -19.58 18.93
N ASN A 94 -33.93 -19.62 20.13
CA ASN A 94 -33.41 -18.44 20.83
C ASN A 94 -31.88 -18.46 20.74
N PRO A 95 -31.24 -17.67 19.84
CA PRO A 95 -29.79 -17.57 19.79
C PRO A 95 -29.26 -16.82 21.03
N ARG A 96 -28.22 -17.40 21.61
CA ARG A 96 -27.47 -16.84 22.73
C ARG A 96 -26.03 -16.56 22.32
N TYR A 97 -25.66 -15.32 22.30
CA TYR A 97 -24.31 -14.87 22.01
C TYR A 97 -23.54 -14.66 23.31
N ASP A 98 -22.48 -15.39 23.51
CA ASP A 98 -21.59 -15.27 24.66
C ASP A 98 -20.25 -14.71 24.17
N ILE A 99 -19.97 -13.45 24.54
CA ILE A 99 -18.90 -12.66 23.97
C ILE A 99 -17.94 -12.21 25.06
N SER A 100 -16.67 -12.53 24.91
CA SER A 100 -15.60 -12.06 25.80
C SER A 100 -14.78 -10.96 25.12
N PRO A 101 -14.73 -9.75 25.67
CA PRO A 101 -13.95 -8.66 25.09
C PRO A 101 -12.45 -8.85 25.32
N LEU A 102 -11.64 -8.26 24.44
CA LEU A 102 -10.23 -8.01 24.66
C LEU A 102 -10.04 -7.00 25.81
N LYS A 103 -8.84 -6.93 26.37
CA LYS A 103 -8.50 -5.85 27.29
C LYS A 103 -8.73 -4.50 26.61
N ARG A 104 -9.45 -3.59 27.29
CA ARG A 104 -9.82 -2.29 26.73
C ARG A 104 -8.60 -1.48 26.31
N MET A 105 -7.58 -1.47 27.14
CA MET A 105 -6.35 -0.75 26.89
C MET A 105 -5.20 -1.73 26.75
N SER A 106 -4.34 -1.48 25.79
CA SER A 106 -3.07 -2.19 25.62
C SER A 106 -1.99 -1.21 25.18
N ASN A 107 -0.78 -1.48 25.64
CA ASN A 107 0.39 -0.74 25.24
C ASN A 107 1.43 -1.73 24.70
N ARG A 108 1.99 -1.46 23.52
CA ARG A 108 3.00 -2.28 22.88
C ARG A 108 4.24 -1.44 22.65
N ILE A 109 5.34 -1.86 23.23
CA ILE A 109 6.66 -1.26 23.02
C ILE A 109 7.45 -2.16 22.09
N GLU A 110 8.07 -1.58 21.07
CA GLU A 110 8.85 -2.26 20.06
C GLU A 110 10.23 -1.61 19.99
N GLY A 111 11.28 -2.45 20.02
CA GLY A 111 12.65 -2.03 19.78
C GLY A 111 13.19 -2.74 18.54
N GLU A 112 13.83 -2.00 17.63
CA GLU A 112 14.42 -2.54 16.43
C GLU A 112 15.84 -2.01 16.27
N TYR A 113 16.78 -2.92 16.02
CA TYR A 113 18.12 -2.56 15.59
C TYR A 113 18.17 -2.58 14.07
N THR A 114 18.66 -1.49 13.49
CA THR A 114 18.75 -1.32 12.04
C THR A 114 20.20 -1.22 11.60
N PHE A 115 20.55 -1.99 10.57
CA PHE A 115 21.83 -1.86 9.87
C PHE A 115 21.55 -1.56 8.40
N ASN A 116 21.99 -0.41 7.92
CA ASN A 116 21.76 0.00 6.53
C ASN A 116 22.98 0.74 5.97
N SER A 117 23.53 0.23 4.86
CA SER A 117 24.63 0.87 4.12
C SER A 117 25.83 1.26 5.00
N GLY A 118 26.24 0.37 5.92
CA GLY A 118 27.35 0.61 6.83
C GLY A 118 27.04 1.52 8.03
N ARG A 119 25.76 1.85 8.25
CA ARG A 119 25.27 2.63 9.37
C ARG A 119 24.44 1.79 10.31
N ASN A 120 24.65 2.00 11.60
CA ASN A 120 23.91 1.32 12.66
C ASN A 120 22.86 2.27 13.24
N GLY A 121 21.74 1.72 13.70
CA GLY A 121 20.70 2.54 14.31
C GLY A 121 19.76 1.77 15.19
N PHE A 122 18.93 2.53 15.89
CA PHE A 122 17.87 2.01 16.74
C PHE A 122 16.57 2.72 16.42
N ASN A 123 15.50 1.96 16.41
CA ASN A 123 14.13 2.46 16.40
C ASN A 123 13.44 2.01 17.69
N ILE A 124 12.77 2.94 18.36
CA ILE A 124 11.92 2.63 19.49
C ILE A 124 10.52 3.10 19.13
N GLY A 125 9.56 2.20 19.24
CA GLY A 125 8.15 2.47 18.97
C GLY A 125 7.28 2.18 20.19
N ASN A 126 6.23 2.96 20.35
CA ASN A 126 5.17 2.72 21.30
C ASN A 126 3.82 2.83 20.59
N THR A 127 2.94 1.86 20.79
CA THR A 127 1.58 1.87 20.29
C THR A 127 0.61 1.67 21.46
N TYR A 128 -0.09 2.74 21.82
CA TYR A 128 -1.21 2.69 22.73
C TYR A 128 -2.49 2.41 21.95
N THR A 129 -3.28 1.44 22.41
CA THR A 129 -4.57 1.07 21.81
C THR A 129 -5.65 1.10 22.88
N ASN A 130 -6.74 1.85 22.63
CA ASN A 130 -7.96 1.79 23.40
C ASN A 130 -9.09 1.21 22.53
N ARG A 131 -9.58 0.05 22.94
CA ARG A 131 -10.71 -0.65 22.30
C ARG A 131 -11.98 -0.28 23.02
N ASN A 132 -12.97 0.18 22.27
CA ASN A 132 -14.26 0.60 22.84
C ASN A 132 -14.20 1.95 23.59
N LEU A 133 -13.70 2.98 22.89
CA LEU A 133 -13.46 4.32 23.45
C LEU A 133 -14.74 4.96 23.99
N PHE A 134 -15.84 4.90 23.24
CA PHE A 134 -17.14 5.51 23.56
C PHE A 134 -18.25 4.48 23.87
N GLY A 135 -17.91 3.20 23.94
CA GLY A 135 -18.85 2.11 24.22
C GLY A 135 -19.49 1.45 23.00
N GLY A 136 -19.16 1.88 21.80
CA GLY A 136 -19.71 1.36 20.54
C GLY A 136 -18.71 0.56 19.70
N ALA A 137 -17.67 0.00 20.36
CA ALA A 137 -16.57 -0.73 19.72
C ALA A 137 -15.66 0.16 18.85
N GLU A 138 -15.52 1.43 19.20
CA GLU A 138 -14.57 2.33 18.56
C GLU A 138 -13.13 1.99 18.99
N LEU A 139 -12.20 2.09 18.05
CA LEU A 139 -10.78 1.83 18.27
C LEU A 139 -9.98 3.13 18.16
N LEU A 140 -9.26 3.49 19.21
CA LEU A 140 -8.27 4.56 19.21
C LEU A 140 -6.88 3.95 19.26
N GLU A 141 -6.04 4.30 18.29
CA GLU A 141 -4.62 3.97 18.28
C GLU A 141 -3.78 5.25 18.30
N VAL A 142 -2.84 5.33 19.23
CA VAL A 142 -1.82 6.38 19.29
C VAL A 142 -0.45 5.74 19.15
N LYS A 143 0.29 6.17 18.13
CA LYS A 143 1.61 5.62 17.78
C LYS A 143 2.66 6.70 17.90
N ALA A 144 3.77 6.37 18.54
CA ALA A 144 4.96 7.20 18.57
C ALA A 144 6.17 6.32 18.24
N ARG A 145 7.00 6.75 17.28
CA ARG A 145 8.23 6.06 16.89
C ARG A 145 9.36 7.06 16.79
N TYR A 146 10.50 6.72 17.33
CA TYR A 146 11.72 7.50 17.22
C TYR A 146 12.86 6.62 16.74
N GLY A 147 13.53 7.04 15.66
CA GLY A 147 14.66 6.35 15.06
C GLY A 147 15.89 7.23 15.00
N VAL A 148 17.06 6.63 15.21
CA VAL A 148 18.37 7.27 15.04
C VAL A 148 19.29 6.35 14.28
N LEU A 149 20.00 6.88 13.27
CA LEU A 149 21.08 6.20 12.58
C LEU A 149 22.41 6.89 12.89
N PHE A 150 23.45 6.11 13.05
CA PHE A 150 24.80 6.55 13.37
C PHE A 150 25.78 6.18 12.26
N ASN A 151 26.77 7.04 11.99
CA ASN A 151 27.94 6.71 11.18
C ASN A 151 28.91 5.87 12.00
N ALA A 152 29.30 4.70 11.49
CA ALA A 152 30.22 3.78 12.17
C ALA A 152 31.68 4.29 12.21
N THR A 153 32.06 5.18 11.28
CA THR A 153 33.46 5.59 11.02
C THR A 153 33.87 6.93 11.61
N SER A 154 33.06 7.52 12.47
CA SER A 154 33.38 8.83 13.06
C SER A 154 34.04 8.67 14.45
N ASP A 155 35.26 9.17 14.62
CA ASP A 155 35.98 9.18 15.90
C ASP A 155 35.51 10.25 16.90
N ASN A 156 34.49 11.02 16.51
CA ASN A 156 33.97 12.16 17.27
C ASN A 156 32.97 11.72 18.37
N LYS A 157 32.58 12.68 19.22
CA LYS A 157 31.56 12.49 20.28
C LYS A 157 30.29 11.83 19.73
N ILE A 158 29.56 11.11 20.56
CA ILE A 158 28.33 10.36 20.17
C ILE A 158 27.34 11.21 19.40
N ILE A 159 27.18 12.51 19.75
CA ILE A 159 26.30 13.47 19.06
C ILE A 159 26.78 13.71 17.62
N ASP A 160 28.08 13.72 17.37
CA ASP A 160 28.63 13.96 16.02
C ASP A 160 28.52 12.72 15.12
N ARG A 161 28.30 11.55 15.71
CA ARG A 161 28.05 10.31 14.98
C ARG A 161 26.62 10.18 14.47
N VAL A 162 25.66 11.00 14.95
CA VAL A 162 24.27 10.94 14.49
C VAL A 162 24.21 11.36 13.03
N PHE A 163 23.82 10.42 12.17
CA PHE A 163 23.61 10.61 10.74
C PHE A 163 22.20 11.11 10.43
N SER A 164 21.17 10.46 11.00
CA SER A 164 19.79 10.90 10.82
C SER A 164 18.93 10.61 12.05
N ARG A 165 17.85 11.38 12.17
CA ARG A 165 16.79 11.22 13.17
C ARG A 165 15.45 11.17 12.47
N ASP A 166 14.56 10.31 12.92
CA ASP A 166 13.19 10.16 12.41
C ASP A 166 12.22 10.08 13.59
N LEU A 167 11.33 11.06 13.71
CA LEU A 167 10.25 11.08 14.69
C LEU A 167 8.93 10.93 13.94
N GLN A 168 8.15 9.93 14.29
CA GLN A 168 6.83 9.69 13.74
C GLN A 168 5.81 9.64 14.88
N LEU A 169 4.76 10.43 14.74
CA LEU A 169 3.59 10.45 15.62
C LEU A 169 2.34 10.16 14.79
N GLY A 170 1.42 9.37 15.32
CA GLY A 170 0.19 9.03 14.62
C GLY A 170 -0.97 8.79 15.59
N ILE A 171 -2.15 9.24 15.20
CA ILE A 171 -3.41 9.01 15.90
C ILE A 171 -4.42 8.50 14.88
N ASN A 172 -5.04 7.35 15.14
CA ASN A 172 -6.12 6.79 14.34
C ASN A 172 -7.34 6.54 15.23
N LEU A 173 -8.45 7.14 14.86
CA LEU A 173 -9.75 6.85 15.46
C LEU A 173 -10.60 6.10 14.43
N ILE A 174 -10.92 4.85 14.73
CA ILE A 174 -11.70 3.96 13.87
C ILE A 174 -13.09 3.79 14.47
N LEU A 175 -14.10 4.22 13.74
CA LEU A 175 -15.51 4.13 14.12
C LEU A 175 -16.18 3.03 13.27
N PRO A 176 -16.88 2.06 13.89
CA PRO A 176 -17.56 0.97 13.14
C PRO A 176 -18.92 1.46 12.58
N LYS A 177 -18.88 2.58 11.87
CA LYS A 177 -20.03 3.21 11.20
C LYS A 177 -19.52 4.23 10.17
N LEU A 178 -20.32 4.58 9.19
CA LEU A 178 -20.05 5.77 8.36
C LEU A 178 -20.51 7.03 9.10
N LEU A 179 -19.56 7.94 9.30
CA LEU A 179 -19.83 9.25 9.89
C LEU A 179 -20.09 10.25 8.74
N VAL A 180 -21.27 10.18 8.17
CA VAL A 180 -21.69 11.05 7.06
C VAL A 180 -22.95 11.83 7.46
N PRO A 181 -23.14 13.06 6.96
CA PRO A 181 -24.28 13.91 7.32
C PRO A 181 -25.62 13.45 6.71
N PHE A 182 -25.58 12.49 5.80
CA PHE A 182 -26.76 11.96 5.11
C PHE A 182 -26.84 10.43 5.25
N ARG A 183 -28.05 9.88 5.15
CA ARG A 183 -28.23 8.42 5.18
C ARG A 183 -27.85 7.84 3.83
N ILE A 184 -26.90 6.89 3.80
CA ILE A 184 -26.57 6.10 2.61
C ILE A 184 -27.44 4.84 2.67
N PRO A 185 -28.42 4.69 1.77
CA PRO A 185 -29.37 3.58 1.83
C PRO A 185 -28.78 2.19 1.50
N VAL A 186 -27.59 2.12 0.93
CA VAL A 186 -27.11 0.92 0.25
C VAL A 186 -25.78 0.40 0.78
N ILE A 187 -25.61 0.37 2.08
CA ILE A 187 -24.62 -0.55 2.61
C ILE A 187 -25.40 -1.82 2.95
N GLY A 188 -25.40 -2.73 2.01
CA GLY A 188 -26.16 -3.97 2.10
C GLY A 188 -25.81 -4.79 3.34
N LYS A 189 -26.49 -5.92 3.51
CA LYS A 189 -26.33 -6.90 4.60
C LYS A 189 -24.87 -7.29 4.88
N ASN A 190 -24.01 -7.28 3.86
CA ASN A 190 -22.58 -7.59 3.96
C ASN A 190 -21.71 -6.36 4.32
N GLY A 191 -22.30 -5.16 4.42
CA GLY A 191 -21.56 -3.93 4.66
C GLY A 191 -20.86 -3.93 6.01
N MET A 192 -19.58 -3.58 6.00
CA MET A 192 -18.79 -3.23 7.18
C MET A 192 -18.43 -1.76 7.09
N PRO A 193 -19.39 -0.86 7.39
CA PRO A 193 -19.12 0.55 7.32
C PRO A 193 -18.10 0.93 8.40
N ARG A 194 -17.02 1.54 7.99
CA ARG A 194 -15.98 2.03 8.88
C ARG A 194 -15.61 3.46 8.49
N THR A 195 -15.48 4.32 9.49
CA THR A 195 -14.85 5.64 9.32
C THR A 195 -13.55 5.65 10.07
N THR A 196 -12.46 5.98 9.40
CA THR A 196 -11.13 6.15 9.99
C THR A 196 -10.76 7.64 9.90
N ILE A 197 -10.53 8.25 11.04
CA ILE A 197 -10.00 9.62 11.15
C ILE A 197 -8.54 9.46 11.57
N SER A 198 -7.63 9.89 10.71
CA SER A 198 -6.18 9.75 10.90
C SER A 198 -5.50 11.10 10.95
N SER A 199 -4.56 11.26 11.86
CA SER A 199 -3.62 12.37 11.92
C SER A 199 -2.22 11.82 12.14
N SER A 200 -1.27 12.20 11.30
CA SER A 200 0.13 11.77 11.45
C SER A 200 1.10 12.92 11.18
N MET A 201 2.20 12.89 11.90
CA MET A 201 3.32 13.81 11.76
C MET A 201 4.61 13.02 11.65
N GLN A 202 5.45 13.38 10.69
CA GLN A 202 6.81 12.88 10.56
C GLN A 202 7.79 14.05 10.53
N SER A 203 8.85 13.92 11.29
CA SER A 203 9.98 14.84 11.35
C SER A 203 11.26 14.06 11.09
N PHE A 204 11.81 14.19 9.90
CA PHE A 204 13.05 13.55 9.49
C PHE A 204 14.15 14.57 9.31
N ASP A 205 15.29 14.33 9.93
CA ASP A 205 16.50 15.16 9.82
C ASP A 205 17.68 14.27 9.45
N GLN A 206 18.33 14.55 8.34
CA GLN A 206 19.61 13.99 7.93
C GLN A 206 20.67 15.08 7.94
N ARG A 207 21.72 14.85 8.71
CA ARG A 207 22.79 15.82 8.94
C ARG A 207 23.43 16.24 7.61
N ASN A 208 23.60 17.56 7.41
CA ASN A 208 24.21 18.17 6.23
C ASN A 208 23.62 17.71 4.88
N ALA A 209 22.35 17.29 4.87
CA ALA A 209 21.73 16.82 3.65
C ALA A 209 20.28 17.28 3.51
N PHE A 210 19.37 16.81 4.38
CA PHE A 210 17.95 16.97 4.15
C PHE A 210 17.15 17.04 5.46
N ARG A 211 16.18 17.95 5.50
CA ARG A 211 15.15 18.03 6.55
C ARG A 211 13.78 17.88 5.93
N SER A 212 12.94 17.06 6.51
CA SER A 212 11.56 16.89 6.08
C SER A 212 10.61 16.97 7.26
N ARG A 213 9.52 17.71 7.08
CA ARG A 213 8.38 17.77 7.99
C ARG A 213 7.14 17.45 7.18
N VAL A 214 6.44 16.44 7.59
CA VAL A 214 5.22 15.99 6.91
C VAL A 214 4.11 15.91 7.94
N PHE A 215 2.96 16.46 7.62
CA PHE A 215 1.76 16.39 8.44
C PHE A 215 0.60 15.98 7.53
N ILE A 216 -0.07 14.86 7.88
CA ILE A 216 -1.14 14.29 7.08
C ILE A 216 -2.37 14.11 7.96
N ASN A 217 -3.52 14.59 7.49
CA ASN A 217 -4.82 14.35 8.10
C ASN A 217 -5.77 13.79 7.05
N SER A 218 -6.51 12.75 7.41
CA SER A 218 -7.46 12.16 6.49
C SER A 218 -8.73 11.65 7.20
N ILE A 219 -9.80 11.62 6.43
CA ILE A 219 -11.04 10.93 6.80
C ILE A 219 -11.28 9.91 5.71
N THR A 220 -11.32 8.63 6.09
CA THR A 220 -11.51 7.52 5.15
C THR A 220 -12.77 6.75 5.51
N TYR A 221 -13.57 6.44 4.50
CA TYR A 221 -14.74 5.59 4.58
C TYR A 221 -14.46 4.28 3.88
N ASP A 222 -14.55 3.17 4.62
CA ASP A 222 -14.42 1.82 4.08
C ASP A 222 -15.76 1.10 4.20
N TRP A 223 -16.16 0.38 3.18
CA TRP A 223 -17.33 -0.48 3.22
C TRP A 223 -17.22 -1.66 2.26
N VAL A 224 -17.92 -2.72 2.58
CA VAL A 224 -18.07 -3.93 1.75
C VAL A 224 -19.43 -3.90 1.10
N GLU A 225 -19.50 -3.85 -0.23
CA GLU A 225 -20.77 -3.92 -0.96
C GLU A 225 -21.28 -5.38 -1.04
N THR A 226 -20.37 -6.29 -1.41
CA THR A 226 -20.60 -7.73 -1.46
C THR A 226 -19.39 -8.47 -0.89
N LYS A 227 -19.50 -9.82 -0.73
CA LYS A 227 -18.35 -10.65 -0.29
C LYS A 227 -17.08 -10.43 -1.15
N SER A 228 -17.23 -9.96 -2.39
CA SER A 228 -16.14 -9.78 -3.35
C SER A 228 -15.76 -8.33 -3.61
N LYS A 229 -16.58 -7.36 -3.21
CA LYS A 229 -16.39 -5.95 -3.55
C LYS A 229 -16.15 -5.11 -2.30
N LEU A 230 -15.01 -4.46 -2.27
CA LEU A 230 -14.56 -3.57 -1.21
C LEU A 230 -14.34 -2.16 -1.77
N HIS A 231 -14.83 -1.16 -1.06
CA HIS A 231 -14.65 0.24 -1.38
C HIS A 231 -13.89 0.95 -0.26
N SER A 232 -13.01 1.85 -0.65
CA SER A 232 -12.33 2.78 0.26
C SER A 232 -12.38 4.17 -0.34
N PHE A 233 -12.99 5.12 0.35
CA PHE A 233 -13.13 6.49 -0.10
C PHE A 233 -12.60 7.45 0.94
N THR A 234 -11.60 8.23 0.58
CA THR A 234 -11.01 9.30 1.39
C THR A 234 -11.41 10.64 0.77
N PRO A 235 -12.56 11.24 1.16
CA PRO A 235 -12.99 12.53 0.62
C PRO A 235 -12.07 13.67 1.00
N ILE A 236 -11.41 13.57 2.14
CA ILE A 236 -10.53 14.60 2.68
C ILE A 236 -9.18 13.95 3.01
N ASN A 237 -8.16 14.39 2.29
CA ASN A 237 -6.76 14.09 2.56
C ASN A 237 -5.97 15.41 2.48
N ILE A 238 -5.51 15.86 3.62
CA ILE A 238 -4.73 17.10 3.77
C ILE A 238 -3.29 16.69 4.05
N GLU A 239 -2.37 17.08 3.19
CA GLU A 239 -0.94 16.87 3.37
C GLU A 239 -0.22 18.22 3.32
N PHE A 240 0.45 18.53 4.41
CA PHE A 240 1.41 19.63 4.49
C PHE A 240 2.81 19.03 4.48
N ARG A 241 3.64 19.42 3.52
CA ARG A 241 5.01 18.95 3.41
C ARG A 241 5.99 20.13 3.30
N LYS A 242 7.00 20.10 4.14
CA LYS A 242 8.13 21.02 4.07
C LYS A 242 9.42 20.21 4.00
N GLY A 243 10.00 20.12 2.80
CA GLY A 243 11.32 19.55 2.55
C GLY A 243 12.32 20.69 2.31
N VAL A 244 13.50 20.59 2.92
CA VAL A 244 14.59 21.56 2.75
C VAL A 244 15.89 20.78 2.60
N LEU A 245 16.59 20.99 1.49
CA LEU A 245 17.95 20.49 1.29
C LEU A 245 18.96 21.46 1.90
N ASP A 246 20.02 20.90 2.46
CA ASP A 246 21.19 21.71 2.83
C ASP A 246 21.75 22.40 1.57
N PRO A 247 22.10 23.72 1.60
CA PRO A 247 22.53 24.43 0.40
C PRO A 247 23.72 23.79 -0.30
N ILE A 248 24.75 23.36 0.45
CA ILE A 248 25.94 22.72 -0.12
C ILE A 248 25.58 21.39 -0.76
N PHE A 249 24.75 20.60 -0.09
CA PHE A 249 24.25 19.31 -0.62
C PHE A 249 23.39 19.51 -1.86
N ARG A 250 22.48 20.50 -1.85
CA ARG A 250 21.65 20.87 -2.99
C ARG A 250 22.50 21.25 -4.20
N ASP A 251 23.48 22.13 -4.04
CA ASP A 251 24.33 22.61 -5.13
C ASP A 251 25.18 21.45 -5.69
N SER A 252 25.70 20.58 -4.84
CA SER A 252 26.38 19.35 -5.25
C SER A 252 25.46 18.42 -6.06
N LEU A 253 24.19 18.31 -5.70
CA LEU A 253 23.20 17.54 -6.44
C LEU A 253 22.92 18.17 -7.81
N LEU A 254 22.75 19.48 -7.89
CA LEU A 254 22.51 20.21 -9.15
C LEU A 254 23.67 20.06 -10.11
N GLN A 255 24.91 20.25 -9.64
CA GLN A 255 26.12 20.03 -10.45
C GLN A 255 26.24 18.60 -10.99
N ARG A 256 25.70 17.63 -10.27
CA ARG A 256 25.68 16.22 -10.66
C ARG A 256 24.50 15.85 -11.55
N GLY A 257 23.62 16.80 -11.94
CA GLY A 257 22.48 16.57 -12.81
C GLY A 257 21.22 16.03 -12.10
N PHE A 258 21.13 16.15 -10.76
CA PHE A 258 19.98 15.71 -9.95
C PHE A 258 18.84 16.74 -9.87
N GLY A 259 18.66 17.56 -10.87
CA GLY A 259 17.67 18.64 -10.83
C GLY A 259 16.26 18.18 -10.45
N LEU A 260 15.83 17.01 -10.96
CA LEU A 260 14.51 16.47 -10.60
C LEU A 260 14.42 16.12 -9.10
N TYR A 261 15.45 15.49 -8.55
CA TYR A 261 15.49 15.15 -7.12
C TYR A 261 15.45 16.42 -6.25
N VAL A 262 16.24 17.43 -6.62
CA VAL A 262 16.24 18.73 -5.91
C VAL A 262 14.86 19.35 -5.96
N ARG A 263 14.26 19.51 -7.14
CA ARG A 263 12.92 20.09 -7.30
C ARG A 263 11.84 19.36 -6.52
N THR A 264 11.96 18.05 -6.34
CA THR A 264 10.95 17.27 -5.63
C THR A 264 11.13 17.21 -4.13
N ASN A 265 12.36 17.35 -3.63
CA ASN A 265 12.67 17.26 -2.20
C ASN A 265 12.90 18.61 -1.53
N ASP A 266 13.46 19.59 -2.26
CA ASP A 266 13.60 20.98 -1.78
C ASP A 266 12.32 21.78 -2.08
N ARG A 267 11.19 21.17 -1.80
CA ARG A 267 9.88 21.73 -2.13
C ARG A 267 8.97 21.70 -0.93
N GLN A 268 8.28 22.83 -0.76
CA GLN A 268 7.22 22.96 0.21
C GLN A 268 5.90 22.99 -0.55
N PHE A 269 4.93 22.19 -0.11
CA PHE A 269 3.62 22.20 -0.73
C PHE A 269 2.50 21.84 0.24
N PHE A 270 1.33 22.27 -0.13
CA PHE A 270 0.07 21.92 0.50
C PHE A 270 -0.73 21.05 -0.46
N ASN A 271 -1.23 19.92 0.03
CA ASN A 271 -2.10 19.03 -0.71
C ASN A 271 -3.48 18.99 -0.03
N PHE A 272 -4.52 19.26 -0.80
CA PHE A 272 -5.89 18.99 -0.40
C PHE A 272 -6.52 18.12 -1.48
N GLY A 273 -6.75 16.85 -1.15
CA GLY A 273 -7.12 15.86 -2.13
C GLY A 273 -8.19 14.90 -1.66
N SER A 274 -8.57 14.02 -2.58
CA SER A 274 -9.44 12.88 -2.32
C SER A 274 -8.90 11.65 -3.03
N GLN A 275 -9.17 10.47 -2.45
CA GLN A 275 -8.77 9.19 -3.02
C GLN A 275 -9.96 8.23 -3.00
N TYR A 276 -10.05 7.41 -4.04
CA TYR A 276 -11.01 6.33 -4.09
C TYR A 276 -10.34 5.06 -4.59
N ALA A 277 -10.53 3.97 -3.87
CA ALA A 277 -10.05 2.65 -4.26
C ALA A 277 -11.21 1.65 -4.26
N PHE A 278 -11.32 0.92 -5.34
CA PHE A 278 -12.25 -0.19 -5.50
C PHE A 278 -11.47 -1.48 -5.67
N THR A 279 -11.83 -2.51 -4.88
CA THR A 279 -11.24 -3.85 -4.98
C THR A 279 -12.33 -4.88 -5.22
N TYR A 280 -12.17 -5.64 -6.29
CA TYR A 280 -12.98 -6.81 -6.60
C TYR A 280 -12.12 -8.06 -6.54
N ASN A 281 -12.49 -9.00 -5.66
CA ASN A 281 -11.76 -10.25 -5.48
C ASN A 281 -12.74 -11.40 -5.28
N THR A 282 -12.82 -12.28 -6.26
CA THR A 282 -13.74 -13.43 -6.22
C THR A 282 -13.20 -14.61 -5.42
N ASN A 283 -11.92 -14.57 -5.00
CA ASN A 283 -11.28 -15.66 -4.24
C ASN A 283 -11.34 -15.47 -2.72
N ARG A 284 -12.27 -14.68 -2.19
CA ARG A 284 -12.38 -14.44 -0.73
C ARG A 284 -12.69 -15.68 0.11
N LEU A 285 -13.04 -16.79 -0.51
CA LEU A 285 -13.51 -18.02 0.15
C LEU A 285 -12.53 -19.20 0.05
N ASN A 286 -11.24 -18.96 -0.22
CA ASN A 286 -10.20 -20.02 -0.36
C ASN A 286 -10.55 -21.14 -1.35
N ASN A 287 -11.35 -20.87 -2.35
CA ASN A 287 -11.65 -21.85 -3.39
C ASN A 287 -10.49 -21.86 -4.39
N TYR A 288 -9.91 -23.03 -4.64
CA TYR A 288 -8.91 -23.28 -5.70
C TYR A 288 -9.54 -23.23 -7.11
N ASN A 289 -10.44 -22.26 -7.30
CA ASN A 289 -11.12 -22.05 -8.58
C ASN A 289 -10.45 -20.92 -9.35
N ASN A 290 -10.79 -20.81 -10.62
CA ASN A 290 -10.40 -19.65 -11.41
C ASN A 290 -11.00 -18.39 -10.81
N PHE A 291 -10.23 -17.33 -10.66
CA PHE A 291 -10.74 -16.08 -10.10
C PHE A 291 -10.12 -14.84 -10.77
N LEU A 292 -10.86 -13.76 -10.65
CA LEU A 292 -10.43 -12.43 -11.07
C LEU A 292 -10.20 -11.57 -9.83
N PHE A 293 -9.07 -10.89 -9.82
CA PHE A 293 -8.77 -9.79 -8.93
C PHE A 293 -8.69 -8.51 -9.75
N PHE A 294 -9.37 -7.48 -9.30
CA PHE A 294 -9.29 -6.14 -9.87
C PHE A 294 -9.15 -5.12 -8.73
N ARG A 295 -8.20 -4.22 -8.84
CA ARG A 295 -8.09 -3.04 -7.99
C ARG A 295 -7.94 -1.81 -8.88
N GLY A 296 -8.83 -0.85 -8.72
CA GLY A 296 -8.74 0.48 -9.32
C GLY A 296 -8.56 1.52 -8.23
N GLU A 297 -7.66 2.47 -8.45
CA GLU A 297 -7.40 3.57 -7.54
C GLU A 297 -7.36 4.88 -8.31
N VAL A 298 -8.03 5.89 -7.78
CA VAL A 298 -8.00 7.27 -8.26
C VAL A 298 -7.57 8.17 -7.11
N ASP A 299 -6.52 8.93 -7.32
CA ASP A 299 -5.97 9.91 -6.37
C ASP A 299 -5.97 11.28 -7.05
N MET A 300 -6.61 12.25 -6.44
CA MET A 300 -6.72 13.61 -6.99
C MET A 300 -6.46 14.65 -5.91
N ALA A 301 -5.82 15.73 -6.28
CA ALA A 301 -5.57 16.86 -5.38
C ALA A 301 -5.73 18.20 -6.07
N GLY A 302 -6.03 19.24 -5.28
CA GLY A 302 -6.08 20.64 -5.68
C GLY A 302 -7.28 21.05 -6.54
N ASN A 303 -8.15 20.12 -6.94
CA ASN A 303 -9.28 20.45 -7.84
C ASN A 303 -10.28 21.39 -7.18
N SER A 304 -10.69 21.08 -5.95
CA SER A 304 -11.56 21.94 -5.14
C SER A 304 -10.93 23.30 -4.86
N LEU A 305 -9.61 23.32 -4.59
CA LEU A 305 -8.87 24.57 -4.40
C LEU A 305 -8.79 25.40 -5.67
N GLY A 306 -8.60 24.77 -6.83
CA GLY A 306 -8.63 25.46 -8.11
C GLY A 306 -9.99 26.06 -8.46
N VAL A 307 -11.09 25.44 -8.01
CA VAL A 307 -12.43 26.03 -8.13
C VAL A 307 -12.59 27.19 -7.14
N LEU A 308 -12.13 27.02 -5.91
CA LEU A 308 -12.22 28.04 -4.86
C LEU A 308 -11.39 29.29 -5.21
N ASP A 309 -10.22 29.12 -5.82
CA ASP A 309 -9.36 30.21 -6.29
C ASP A 309 -10.07 31.15 -7.27
N LYS A 310 -10.94 30.61 -8.14
CA LYS A 310 -11.76 31.44 -9.05
C LYS A 310 -12.75 32.35 -8.33
N LEU A 311 -13.10 32.03 -7.08
CA LEU A 311 -14.04 32.78 -6.26
C LEU A 311 -13.36 33.80 -5.35
N ILE A 312 -12.22 33.46 -4.78
CA ILE A 312 -11.57 34.29 -3.74
C ILE A 312 -10.15 34.75 -4.06
N ASN A 313 -9.61 34.45 -5.26
CA ASN A 313 -8.29 34.86 -5.74
C ASN A 313 -7.18 34.60 -4.72
N PHE A 314 -6.57 33.42 -4.75
CA PHE A 314 -5.46 33.09 -3.86
C PHE A 314 -4.20 33.90 -4.17
N ASN A 315 -3.42 34.19 -3.15
CA ASN A 315 -2.11 34.81 -3.31
C ASN A 315 -1.20 33.93 -4.17
N ARG A 316 -0.21 34.56 -4.82
CA ARG A 316 0.80 33.88 -5.61
C ARG A 316 2.18 34.04 -4.96
N ASP A 317 3.02 33.02 -5.12
CA ASP A 317 4.43 33.10 -4.75
C ASP A 317 5.26 33.79 -5.85
N SER A 318 6.60 33.84 -5.64
CA SER A 318 7.54 34.41 -6.61
C SER A 318 7.54 33.71 -7.97
N ASP A 319 7.16 32.44 -8.02
CA ASP A 319 7.09 31.64 -9.24
C ASP A 319 5.72 31.73 -9.93
N GLY A 320 4.81 32.56 -9.40
CA GLY A 320 3.46 32.75 -9.91
C GLY A 320 2.49 31.63 -9.53
N LEU A 321 2.89 30.68 -8.71
CA LEU A 321 2.04 29.59 -8.22
C LEU A 321 1.08 30.09 -7.14
N ARG A 322 -0.15 29.62 -7.18
CA ARG A 322 -1.17 29.96 -6.19
C ARG A 322 -0.89 29.26 -4.88
N THR A 323 -1.02 29.99 -3.78
CA THR A 323 -0.63 29.51 -2.45
C THR A 323 -1.79 29.49 -1.47
N ILE A 324 -1.76 28.50 -0.55
CA ILE A 324 -2.58 28.42 0.65
C ILE A 324 -1.65 28.35 1.85
N PHE A 325 -1.90 29.19 2.86
CA PHE A 325 -1.00 29.34 4.00
C PHE A 325 0.46 29.64 3.62
N GLY A 326 0.66 30.36 2.49
CA GLY A 326 1.98 30.70 1.97
C GLY A 326 2.68 29.53 1.25
N LEU A 327 2.01 28.43 1.00
CA LEU A 327 2.56 27.27 0.29
C LEU A 327 1.83 27.00 -1.02
N PRO A 328 2.53 26.70 -2.12
CA PRO A 328 1.90 26.29 -3.36
C PRO A 328 1.18 24.97 -3.18
N TYR A 329 -0.05 24.89 -3.69
CA TYR A 329 -0.81 23.64 -3.65
C TYR A 329 -0.59 22.82 -4.93
N GLN A 330 -0.61 21.49 -4.75
CA GLN A 330 -0.51 20.56 -5.87
C GLN A 330 -1.87 20.37 -6.55
N GLN A 331 -1.85 20.26 -7.89
CA GLN A 331 -3.05 19.97 -8.66
C GLN A 331 -2.79 18.84 -9.65
N TYR A 332 -3.40 17.68 -9.41
CA TYR A 332 -3.23 16.49 -10.24
C TYR A 332 -4.41 15.53 -10.13
N VAL A 333 -4.46 14.60 -11.10
CA VAL A 333 -5.23 13.36 -11.05
C VAL A 333 -4.30 12.20 -11.39
N LYS A 334 -4.33 11.15 -10.59
CA LYS A 334 -3.59 9.90 -10.80
C LYS A 334 -4.55 8.73 -10.72
N THR A 335 -4.46 7.82 -11.68
CA THR A 335 -5.24 6.58 -11.72
C THR A 335 -4.31 5.40 -11.94
N GLU A 336 -4.53 4.32 -11.20
CA GLU A 336 -3.80 3.06 -11.36
C GLU A 336 -4.79 1.90 -11.30
N LEU A 337 -4.62 0.94 -12.21
CA LEU A 337 -5.40 -0.29 -12.23
C LEU A 337 -4.48 -1.50 -12.03
N ASP A 338 -4.92 -2.48 -11.28
CA ASP A 338 -4.24 -3.77 -11.12
C ASP A 338 -5.27 -4.88 -11.40
N ILE A 339 -5.13 -5.52 -12.53
CA ILE A 339 -6.03 -6.55 -13.04
C ILE A 339 -5.27 -7.85 -13.05
N ARG A 340 -5.77 -8.88 -12.36
CA ARG A 340 -5.12 -10.18 -12.27
C ARG A 340 -6.14 -11.28 -12.53
N TYR A 341 -5.79 -12.21 -13.42
CA TYR A 341 -6.56 -13.40 -13.70
C TYR A 341 -5.77 -14.64 -13.29
N TYR A 342 -6.41 -15.51 -12.54
CA TYR A 342 -5.83 -16.76 -12.04
C TYR A 342 -6.60 -17.94 -12.60
N ARG A 343 -5.89 -18.87 -13.24
CA ARG A 343 -6.45 -20.10 -13.79
C ARG A 343 -5.76 -21.31 -13.18
N TYR A 344 -6.53 -22.20 -12.59
CA TYR A 344 -6.05 -23.46 -12.02
C TYR A 344 -6.25 -24.60 -13.01
N PHE A 345 -5.25 -25.45 -13.14
CA PHE A 345 -5.27 -26.62 -14.03
C PHE A 345 -5.27 -27.94 -13.25
N GLY A 346 -5.46 -27.92 -11.93
CA GLY A 346 -5.32 -29.06 -11.03
C GLY A 346 -3.85 -29.41 -10.74
N GLY A 347 -3.60 -30.27 -9.76
CA GLY A 347 -2.25 -30.72 -9.38
C GLY A 347 -1.29 -29.61 -8.98
N ASP A 348 -1.79 -28.56 -8.31
CA ASP A 348 -1.00 -27.36 -7.93
C ASP A 348 -0.41 -26.58 -9.12
N ARG A 349 -1.01 -26.69 -10.31
CA ARG A 349 -0.63 -25.91 -11.49
C ARG A 349 -1.54 -24.69 -11.64
N GLN A 350 -0.95 -23.54 -11.84
CA GLN A 350 -1.67 -22.27 -11.94
C GLN A 350 -1.03 -21.38 -12.98
N PHE A 351 -1.85 -20.76 -13.82
CA PHE A 351 -1.44 -19.65 -14.69
C PHE A 351 -1.98 -18.36 -14.11
N VAL A 352 -1.15 -17.34 -14.09
CA VAL A 352 -1.49 -15.99 -13.62
C VAL A 352 -1.13 -14.99 -14.70
N ALA A 353 -2.10 -14.16 -15.08
CA ALA A 353 -1.90 -13.00 -15.93
C ALA A 353 -2.20 -11.73 -15.13
N ARG A 354 -1.33 -10.74 -15.20
CA ARG A 354 -1.51 -9.44 -14.56
C ARG A 354 -1.29 -8.32 -15.57
N LEU A 355 -2.10 -7.27 -15.48
CA LEU A 355 -1.92 -6.02 -16.20
C LEU A 355 -2.08 -4.85 -15.21
N ASN A 356 -1.11 -3.94 -15.18
CA ASN A 356 -1.07 -2.82 -14.25
C ASN A 356 -0.75 -1.50 -14.98
N PRO A 357 -1.73 -0.91 -15.68
CA PRO A 357 -1.61 0.42 -16.27
C PRO A 357 -1.79 1.52 -15.21
N GLY A 358 -1.12 2.64 -15.41
CA GLY A 358 -1.26 3.83 -14.59
C GLY A 358 -1.07 5.11 -15.39
N ILE A 359 -1.83 6.14 -15.03
CA ILE A 359 -1.79 7.48 -15.62
C ILE A 359 -1.81 8.50 -14.51
N GLY A 360 -0.89 9.46 -14.53
CA GLY A 360 -0.86 10.59 -13.64
C GLY A 360 -0.71 11.89 -14.44
N LEU A 361 -1.60 12.86 -14.18
CA LEU A 361 -1.65 14.13 -14.88
C LEU A 361 -1.54 15.26 -13.87
N ALA A 362 -0.46 16.04 -13.93
CA ALA A 362 -0.35 17.33 -13.27
C ALA A 362 -0.87 18.42 -14.21
N TYR A 363 -1.56 19.40 -13.66
CA TYR A 363 -2.13 20.53 -14.39
C TYR A 363 -2.43 21.72 -13.48
N GLY A 364 -2.85 22.85 -14.08
CA GLY A 364 -3.27 24.03 -13.32
C GLY A 364 -2.11 24.64 -12.52
N ASN A 365 -2.12 24.43 -11.20
CA ASN A 365 -1.07 24.94 -10.30
C ASN A 365 0.16 24.04 -10.20
N SER A 366 0.23 22.96 -11.00
CA SER A 366 1.34 22.02 -10.99
C SER A 366 1.79 21.66 -12.40
N ASP A 367 3.09 21.72 -12.68
CA ASP A 367 3.67 21.34 -13.97
C ASP A 367 3.98 19.85 -14.05
N GLN A 368 4.28 19.22 -12.91
CA GLN A 368 4.65 17.82 -12.82
C GLN A 368 4.17 17.20 -11.51
N LEU A 369 4.09 15.87 -11.50
CA LEU A 369 3.80 15.12 -10.27
C LEU A 369 4.96 15.22 -9.30
N THR A 370 4.67 15.15 -8.00
CA THR A 370 5.71 15.00 -6.97
C THR A 370 6.39 13.63 -7.10
N PHE A 371 7.58 13.50 -6.53
CA PHE A 371 8.36 12.26 -6.57
C PHE A 371 7.54 11.03 -6.10
N GLU A 372 6.77 11.18 -5.02
CA GLU A 372 5.97 10.11 -4.42
C GLU A 372 4.74 9.73 -5.25
N LYS A 373 4.29 10.62 -6.14
CA LYS A 373 3.13 10.40 -7.01
C LYS A 373 3.51 9.90 -8.40
N ASN A 374 4.77 10.05 -8.80
CA ASN A 374 5.27 9.47 -10.04
C ASN A 374 5.28 7.93 -9.97
N PHE A 375 5.13 7.30 -11.13
CA PHE A 375 5.33 5.87 -11.30
C PHE A 375 6.80 5.52 -11.49
N PHE A 376 7.13 4.29 -11.18
CA PHE A 376 8.40 3.65 -11.52
C PHE A 376 8.14 2.23 -12.00
N ALA A 377 9.07 1.64 -12.75
CA ALA A 377 8.98 0.27 -13.23
C ALA A 377 10.16 -0.59 -12.74
N GLY A 378 9.98 -1.92 -12.87
CA GLY A 378 10.95 -2.91 -12.40
C GLY A 378 10.73 -3.35 -10.94
N GLY A 379 11.59 -4.27 -10.48
CA GLY A 379 11.52 -4.84 -9.14
C GLY A 379 10.80 -6.19 -9.09
N SER A 380 10.81 -6.79 -7.90
CA SER A 380 10.39 -8.17 -7.68
C SER A 380 8.89 -8.46 -7.90
N SER A 381 8.06 -7.42 -8.06
CA SER A 381 6.62 -7.54 -8.31
C SER A 381 6.16 -6.79 -9.58
N GLY A 382 7.10 -6.24 -10.36
CA GLY A 382 6.89 -5.59 -11.64
C GLY A 382 7.61 -6.35 -12.75
N VAL A 383 8.42 -5.65 -13.55
CA VAL A 383 9.26 -6.24 -14.60
C VAL A 383 10.55 -6.78 -13.95
N ARG A 384 10.55 -8.06 -13.56
CA ARG A 384 11.55 -8.69 -12.67
C ARG A 384 12.97 -8.76 -13.20
N ALA A 385 13.16 -8.59 -14.52
CA ALA A 385 14.50 -8.54 -15.13
C ALA A 385 15.22 -7.19 -14.87
N TRP A 386 14.54 -6.20 -14.28
CA TRP A 386 15.11 -4.92 -13.85
C TRP A 386 14.98 -4.73 -12.36
N GLN A 387 15.99 -4.12 -11.76
CA GLN A 387 15.87 -3.64 -10.38
C GLN A 387 14.81 -2.54 -10.31
N ALA A 388 14.16 -2.39 -9.17
CA ALA A 388 13.17 -1.33 -8.96
C ALA A 388 13.76 0.05 -9.30
N ARG A 389 13.00 0.85 -10.07
CA ARG A 389 13.39 2.19 -10.53
C ARG A 389 14.61 2.23 -11.45
N THR A 390 14.83 1.16 -12.24
CA THR A 390 15.93 1.11 -13.23
C THR A 390 15.45 0.91 -14.65
N LEU A 391 14.14 0.86 -14.89
CA LEU A 391 13.54 0.74 -16.19
C LEU A 391 12.86 2.05 -16.58
N GLY A 392 13.12 2.55 -17.77
CA GLY A 392 12.52 3.76 -18.34
C GLY A 392 13.08 5.06 -17.79
N PRO A 393 12.44 6.20 -18.07
CA PRO A 393 11.25 6.35 -18.91
C PRO A 393 11.53 6.17 -20.40
N GLY A 394 10.60 5.54 -21.12
CA GLY A 394 10.69 5.33 -22.55
C GLY A 394 11.99 4.67 -23.01
N ASN A 395 12.66 5.30 -23.98
CA ASN A 395 13.98 4.89 -24.47
C ASN A 395 15.15 5.60 -23.76
N TYR A 396 14.89 6.28 -22.67
CA TYR A 396 15.91 7.02 -21.95
C TYR A 396 17.10 6.13 -21.57
N ASN A 397 18.28 6.51 -22.10
CA ASN A 397 19.55 5.92 -21.71
C ASN A 397 20.23 6.83 -20.68
N ARG A 398 20.29 6.38 -19.44
CA ARG A 398 20.87 7.11 -18.32
C ARG A 398 22.37 7.32 -18.44
N GLU A 399 23.04 6.43 -19.12
CA GLU A 399 24.51 6.39 -19.19
C GLU A 399 25.04 7.21 -20.37
N VAL A 400 24.63 8.47 -20.42
CA VAL A 400 25.14 9.41 -21.43
C VAL A 400 26.61 9.71 -21.16
N LEU A 401 27.43 9.69 -22.21
CA LEU A 401 28.82 10.16 -22.15
C LEU A 401 28.85 11.67 -21.86
N GLY A 402 29.78 12.09 -21.03
CA GLY A 402 30.15 13.49 -20.91
C GLY A 402 30.74 14.03 -22.23
N THR A 403 30.86 15.35 -22.31
CA THR A 403 31.43 16.04 -23.49
C THR A 403 32.88 15.62 -23.82
N ASP A 404 33.56 15.00 -22.85
CA ASP A 404 34.92 14.44 -22.99
C ASP A 404 34.94 12.99 -23.52
N GLY A 405 33.77 12.43 -23.88
CA GLY A 405 33.63 11.05 -24.34
C GLY A 405 33.82 9.99 -23.25
N LYS A 406 33.98 10.40 -21.97
CA LYS A 406 34.03 9.48 -20.84
C LYS A 406 32.64 9.32 -20.23
N ALA A 407 32.39 8.14 -19.65
CA ALA A 407 31.15 7.92 -18.93
C ALA A 407 31.00 8.99 -17.83
N ASP A 408 29.86 9.68 -17.83
CA ASP A 408 29.54 10.63 -16.77
C ASP A 408 29.36 9.87 -15.45
N THR A 409 30.46 9.75 -14.69
CA THR A 409 30.48 9.06 -13.40
C THR A 409 29.56 9.73 -12.37
N LEU A 410 29.20 11.00 -12.60
CA LEU A 410 28.29 11.75 -11.77
C LEU A 410 26.85 11.27 -11.99
N ARG A 411 26.43 11.07 -13.23
CA ARG A 411 25.13 10.46 -13.56
C ARG A 411 25.05 8.99 -13.16
N ALA A 412 26.14 8.25 -13.24
CA ALA A 412 26.18 6.85 -12.86
C ALA A 412 25.91 6.59 -11.38
N ASN A 413 26.25 7.52 -10.50
CA ASN A 413 25.98 7.45 -9.06
C ASN A 413 24.53 7.79 -8.67
N LEU A 414 23.72 8.25 -9.63
CA LEU A 414 22.32 8.62 -9.50
C LEU A 414 21.35 7.47 -9.39
N ARG A 415 21.77 6.34 -8.89
CA ARG A 415 20.96 5.13 -8.87
C ARG A 415 19.51 5.44 -8.55
N ASN A 416 18.63 5.38 -9.57
CA ASN A 416 17.18 5.25 -9.47
C ASN A 416 16.41 6.51 -9.00
N LEU A 417 17.00 7.70 -9.06
CA LEU A 417 16.34 8.94 -8.61
C LEU A 417 15.63 9.69 -9.74
N ASP A 418 16.03 9.47 -10.98
CA ASP A 418 15.56 10.16 -12.19
C ASP A 418 14.64 9.30 -13.08
N GLN A 419 14.53 8.00 -12.80
CA GLN A 419 13.72 7.07 -13.58
C GLN A 419 12.29 7.01 -13.06
N LEU A 420 11.55 8.06 -13.36
CA LEU A 420 10.17 8.29 -12.97
C LEU A 420 9.33 8.64 -14.19
N GLY A 421 8.04 8.34 -14.16
CA GLY A 421 7.11 8.63 -15.24
C GLY A 421 5.72 8.98 -14.76
N GLU A 422 4.98 9.73 -15.58
CA GLU A 422 3.57 10.01 -15.40
C GLU A 422 2.67 8.91 -15.96
N TYR A 423 3.18 8.12 -16.90
CA TYR A 423 2.49 6.94 -17.44
C TYR A 423 3.23 5.67 -17.09
N LYS A 424 2.50 4.59 -16.89
CA LYS A 424 3.02 3.26 -16.55
C LYS A 424 2.22 2.20 -17.26
N LEU A 425 2.90 1.17 -17.72
CA LEU A 425 2.31 -0.11 -18.07
C LEU A 425 3.24 -1.22 -17.62
N GLU A 426 2.74 -2.13 -16.80
CA GLU A 426 3.40 -3.40 -16.49
C GLU A 426 2.44 -4.55 -16.75
N GLY A 427 2.95 -5.62 -17.34
CA GLY A 427 2.25 -6.87 -17.57
C GLY A 427 3.10 -8.06 -17.18
N ASN A 428 2.47 -9.06 -16.61
CA ASN A 428 3.14 -10.26 -16.13
C ASN A 428 2.32 -11.49 -16.53
N LEU A 429 2.98 -12.49 -17.09
CA LEU A 429 2.44 -13.81 -17.34
C LEU A 429 3.29 -14.82 -16.56
N GLU A 430 2.69 -15.60 -15.67
CA GLU A 430 3.41 -16.54 -14.82
C GLU A 430 2.72 -17.90 -14.80
N TYR A 431 3.46 -18.96 -15.09
CA TYR A 431 3.01 -20.33 -14.93
C TYR A 431 3.69 -20.95 -13.72
N ARG A 432 2.89 -21.38 -12.74
CA ARG A 432 3.31 -22.00 -11.49
C ARG A 432 3.01 -23.49 -11.50
N PHE A 433 3.96 -24.29 -11.03
CA PHE A 433 3.82 -25.75 -10.97
C PHE A 433 4.51 -26.32 -9.73
N LYS A 434 4.02 -27.48 -9.28
CA LYS A 434 4.60 -28.15 -8.13
C LYS A 434 5.89 -28.88 -8.54
N ILE A 435 6.92 -28.78 -7.69
CA ILE A 435 8.18 -29.52 -7.80
C ILE A 435 8.19 -30.64 -6.75
N ALA A 436 7.98 -30.31 -5.47
CA ALA A 436 8.02 -31.28 -4.38
C ALA A 436 7.03 -30.93 -3.27
N ASN A 437 6.51 -31.95 -2.58
CA ASN A 437 5.57 -31.76 -1.48
C ASN A 437 6.25 -31.38 -0.16
N ASN A 438 7.47 -31.86 0.03
CA ASN A 438 8.21 -31.62 1.25
C ASN A 438 9.71 -31.68 0.99
N ILE A 439 10.39 -30.52 1.10
CA ILE A 439 11.84 -30.40 1.18
C ILE A 439 12.11 -29.57 2.43
N MET A 440 12.68 -30.18 3.47
CA MET A 440 12.96 -29.53 4.77
C MET A 440 11.73 -28.83 5.39
N GLY A 441 10.56 -29.44 5.29
CA GLY A 441 9.31 -28.88 5.82
C GLY A 441 8.59 -27.89 4.89
N ALA A 442 9.16 -27.54 3.74
CA ALA A 442 8.58 -26.64 2.77
C ALA A 442 7.98 -27.38 1.56
N LYS A 443 6.83 -26.94 1.09
CA LYS A 443 6.30 -27.32 -0.23
C LYS A 443 7.00 -26.47 -1.30
N VAL A 444 7.69 -27.11 -2.24
CA VAL A 444 8.46 -26.41 -3.27
C VAL A 444 7.68 -26.36 -4.59
N LYS A 445 7.50 -25.14 -5.09
CA LYS A 445 6.87 -24.86 -6.39
C LYS A 445 7.85 -24.14 -7.31
N GLY A 446 7.80 -24.46 -8.60
CA GLY A 446 8.49 -23.73 -9.65
C GLY A 446 7.59 -22.68 -10.28
N ALA A 447 8.19 -21.68 -10.87
CA ALA A 447 7.49 -20.74 -11.73
C ALA A 447 8.36 -20.37 -12.94
N THR A 448 7.72 -20.22 -14.09
CA THR A 448 8.28 -19.55 -15.26
C THR A 448 7.46 -18.33 -15.59
N PHE A 449 8.10 -17.27 -16.07
CA PHE A 449 7.40 -16.02 -16.29
C PHE A 449 7.94 -15.22 -17.47
N THR A 450 7.06 -14.39 -18.01
CA THR A 450 7.36 -13.32 -18.95
C THR A 450 6.78 -12.03 -18.41
N ASP A 451 7.63 -11.02 -18.24
CA ASP A 451 7.24 -9.69 -17.80
C ASP A 451 7.51 -8.69 -18.92
N PHE A 452 6.62 -7.72 -19.08
CA PHE A 452 6.80 -6.62 -20.01
C PHE A 452 6.30 -5.32 -19.40
N GLY A 453 6.82 -4.20 -19.85
CA GLY A 453 6.36 -2.92 -19.37
C GLY A 453 7.37 -1.80 -19.55
N ASN A 454 6.95 -0.63 -19.16
CA ASN A 454 7.78 0.57 -19.03
C ASN A 454 7.02 1.67 -18.27
N ILE A 455 7.70 2.78 -18.02
CA ILE A 455 7.13 4.07 -17.64
C ILE A 455 7.47 5.10 -18.71
N TRP A 456 6.71 6.19 -18.74
CA TRP A 456 6.94 7.28 -19.70
C TRP A 456 6.67 8.62 -19.06
N ARG A 457 7.37 9.64 -19.55
CA ARG A 457 7.05 11.03 -19.29
C ARG A 457 5.91 11.47 -20.22
N ARG A 458 5.09 12.40 -19.74
CA ARG A 458 4.04 13.01 -20.55
C ARG A 458 4.60 13.95 -21.62
N ARG A 459 5.71 14.61 -21.32
CA ARG A 459 6.38 15.58 -22.20
C ARG A 459 7.86 15.25 -22.29
N GLU A 460 8.47 15.62 -23.39
CA GLU A 460 9.91 15.54 -23.53
C GLU A 460 10.60 16.40 -22.46
N SER A 461 11.68 15.89 -21.94
CA SER A 461 12.47 16.56 -20.89
C SER A 461 13.94 16.48 -21.27
N VAL A 462 14.64 17.59 -21.10
CA VAL A 462 16.10 17.65 -21.27
C VAL A 462 16.82 16.68 -20.32
N GLU A 463 16.21 16.41 -19.16
CA GLU A 463 16.75 15.48 -18.16
C GLU A 463 16.59 14.01 -18.55
N ASN A 464 15.55 13.69 -19.33
CA ASN A 464 15.24 12.34 -19.78
C ASN A 464 14.93 12.32 -21.27
N PRO A 465 15.91 12.62 -22.15
CA PRO A 465 15.66 12.59 -23.61
C PRO A 465 15.21 11.21 -24.06
N GLY A 466 14.18 11.15 -24.91
CA GLY A 466 13.55 9.89 -25.35
C GLY A 466 12.60 9.26 -24.30
N GLY A 467 12.38 9.92 -23.15
CA GLY A 467 11.50 9.43 -22.09
C GLY A 467 10.01 9.67 -22.35
N GLU A 468 9.65 10.46 -23.36
CA GLU A 468 8.27 10.79 -23.69
C GLU A 468 7.50 9.60 -24.25
N PHE A 469 6.21 9.49 -23.90
CA PHE A 469 5.30 8.53 -24.51
C PHE A 469 4.96 8.94 -25.95
N LYS A 470 5.28 8.06 -26.91
CA LYS A 470 4.91 8.20 -28.32
C LYS A 470 4.20 6.95 -28.79
N PHE A 471 2.94 7.09 -29.21
CA PHE A 471 2.11 5.94 -29.59
C PHE A 471 2.73 5.12 -30.73
N ASN A 472 3.31 5.79 -31.72
CA ASN A 472 4.03 5.14 -32.83
C ASN A 472 5.33 4.44 -32.43
N GLN A 473 5.86 4.73 -31.24
CA GLN A 473 7.06 4.09 -30.68
C GLN A 473 6.75 3.14 -29.52
N PHE A 474 5.49 2.95 -29.20
CA PHE A 474 5.06 2.17 -28.02
C PHE A 474 5.77 0.81 -27.93
N PHE A 475 5.74 0.03 -29.01
CA PHE A 475 6.40 -1.28 -29.03
C PHE A 475 7.92 -1.18 -28.94
N ASN A 476 8.54 -0.14 -29.50
CA ASN A 476 9.99 0.08 -29.39
C ASN A 476 10.39 0.45 -27.96
N GLN A 477 9.51 1.18 -27.26
CA GLN A 477 9.74 1.60 -25.88
C GLN A 477 9.38 0.52 -24.86
N LEU A 478 8.80 -0.61 -25.27
CA LEU A 478 8.39 -1.66 -24.34
C LEU A 478 9.58 -2.57 -24.00
N ALA A 479 9.87 -2.73 -22.72
CA ALA A 479 10.83 -3.70 -22.20
C ALA A 479 10.18 -5.08 -22.08
N VAL A 480 10.97 -6.15 -22.31
CA VAL A 480 10.53 -7.54 -22.14
C VAL A 480 11.60 -8.32 -21.38
N GLY A 481 11.20 -9.04 -20.36
CA GLY A 481 12.02 -9.95 -19.58
C GLY A 481 11.37 -11.32 -19.45
N VAL A 482 12.18 -12.36 -19.39
CA VAL A 482 11.73 -13.73 -19.10
C VAL A 482 12.48 -14.27 -17.89
N GLY A 483 11.95 -15.28 -17.26
CA GLY A 483 12.66 -15.85 -16.12
C GLY A 483 12.01 -17.08 -15.52
N GLY A 484 12.65 -17.55 -14.45
CA GLY A 484 12.17 -18.64 -13.64
C GLY A 484 12.46 -18.41 -12.16
N GLY A 485 11.79 -19.16 -11.33
CA GLY A 485 12.00 -19.03 -9.90
C GLY A 485 11.44 -20.17 -9.08
N LEU A 486 11.85 -20.18 -7.83
CA LEU A 486 11.44 -21.17 -6.82
C LEU A 486 10.60 -20.50 -5.74
N ARG A 487 9.62 -21.23 -5.22
CA ARG A 487 8.71 -20.85 -4.15
C ARG A 487 8.78 -21.91 -3.06
N PHE A 488 9.22 -21.52 -1.88
CA PHE A 488 9.30 -22.38 -0.69
C PHE A 488 8.15 -22.00 0.25
N ASP A 489 7.08 -22.79 0.22
CA ASP A 489 5.86 -22.56 0.99
C ASP A 489 5.95 -23.32 2.33
N LEU A 490 6.09 -22.57 3.41
CA LEU A 490 6.23 -23.05 4.79
C LEU A 490 4.91 -22.96 5.58
N ASN A 491 3.75 -22.88 4.91
CA ASN A 491 2.40 -22.70 5.46
C ASN A 491 2.13 -21.31 6.06
N TYR A 492 3.10 -20.70 6.75
CA TYR A 492 2.97 -19.38 7.37
C TYR A 492 3.47 -18.27 6.45
N PHE A 493 4.45 -18.56 5.61
CA PHE A 493 5.02 -17.63 4.63
C PHE A 493 5.66 -18.40 3.47
N VAL A 494 5.76 -17.71 2.34
CA VAL A 494 6.37 -18.24 1.13
C VAL A 494 7.66 -17.47 0.87
N PHE A 495 8.80 -18.15 0.82
CA PHE A 495 10.04 -17.58 0.29
C PHE A 495 10.08 -17.73 -1.23
N ARG A 496 10.53 -16.69 -1.89
CA ARG A 496 10.62 -16.63 -3.33
C ARG A 496 12.02 -16.23 -3.78
N LEU A 497 12.55 -16.99 -4.73
CA LEU A 497 13.78 -16.68 -5.45
C LEU A 497 13.46 -16.64 -6.93
N ASP A 498 13.68 -15.51 -7.59
CA ASP A 498 13.46 -15.32 -9.02
C ASP A 498 14.74 -14.90 -9.71
N ALA A 499 14.99 -15.44 -10.92
CA ALA A 499 16.00 -14.99 -11.84
C ALA A 499 15.32 -14.47 -13.11
N GLY A 500 15.40 -13.16 -13.35
CA GLY A 500 14.87 -12.49 -14.53
C GLY A 500 15.96 -12.15 -15.52
N ILE A 501 15.76 -12.48 -16.80
CA ILE A 501 16.68 -12.25 -17.90
C ILE A 501 16.08 -11.20 -18.81
N LYS A 502 16.84 -10.15 -19.13
CA LYS A 502 16.42 -9.13 -20.10
C LYS A 502 16.42 -9.73 -21.50
N VAL A 503 15.27 -9.67 -22.16
CA VAL A 503 15.13 -10.06 -23.57
C VAL A 503 15.28 -8.85 -24.47
N LYS A 504 14.48 -7.81 -24.18
CA LYS A 504 14.47 -6.56 -24.92
C LYS A 504 14.55 -5.39 -23.94
N ASP A 505 15.55 -4.52 -24.13
CA ASP A 505 15.77 -3.33 -23.32
C ASP A 505 15.65 -2.08 -24.22
N PRO A 506 14.66 -1.21 -23.95
CA PRO A 506 14.34 -0.07 -24.82
C PRO A 506 15.40 1.05 -24.83
N GLN A 507 16.36 1.05 -23.90
CA GLN A 507 17.45 2.03 -23.91
C GLN A 507 18.41 1.88 -25.11
N PHE A 508 18.40 0.72 -25.78
CA PHE A 508 19.17 0.47 -26.99
C PHE A 508 18.36 0.79 -28.24
N VAL A 509 19.02 0.88 -29.41
CA VAL A 509 18.42 1.28 -30.68
C VAL A 509 18.31 0.11 -31.64
N GLY A 510 17.19 0.00 -32.35
CA GLY A 510 16.98 -0.99 -33.43
C GLY A 510 17.09 -2.43 -32.93
N SER A 511 17.86 -3.26 -33.66
CA SER A 511 18.06 -4.68 -33.31
C SER A 511 18.87 -4.89 -32.03
N GLU A 512 19.62 -3.86 -31.59
CA GLU A 512 20.41 -3.91 -30.35
C GLU A 512 19.54 -3.91 -29.10
N GLN A 513 18.26 -3.55 -29.22
CA GLN A 513 17.28 -3.69 -28.12
C GLN A 513 17.15 -5.14 -27.63
N TYR A 514 17.40 -6.13 -28.51
CA TYR A 514 17.32 -7.55 -28.16
C TYR A 514 18.61 -8.02 -27.47
N VAL A 515 18.81 -7.55 -26.25
CA VAL A 515 20.02 -7.78 -25.44
C VAL A 515 20.22 -9.24 -25.02
N ILE A 516 19.21 -10.10 -25.17
CA ILE A 516 19.30 -11.54 -24.88
C ILE A 516 20.42 -12.22 -25.69
N LYS A 517 20.76 -11.72 -26.90
CA LYS A 517 21.85 -12.23 -27.72
C LYS A 517 23.22 -12.18 -27.02
N TYR A 518 23.35 -11.27 -26.03
CA TYR A 518 24.58 -11.11 -25.26
C TYR A 518 24.63 -11.95 -23.97
N LEU A 519 23.63 -12.81 -23.73
CA LEU A 519 23.54 -13.59 -22.47
C LEU A 519 24.79 -14.45 -22.26
N PHE A 520 25.30 -15.05 -23.31
CA PHE A 520 26.50 -15.90 -23.31
C PHE A 520 27.72 -15.21 -23.90
N ASN A 521 27.59 -13.99 -24.42
CA ASN A 521 28.68 -13.24 -25.07
C ASN A 521 28.90 -11.85 -24.44
N LYS A 522 29.23 -11.85 -23.15
CA LYS A 522 29.48 -10.62 -22.38
C LYS A 522 30.67 -9.80 -22.93
N LYS A 523 31.64 -10.46 -23.60
CA LYS A 523 32.81 -9.77 -24.15
C LYS A 523 32.39 -8.85 -25.28
N GLU A 524 31.62 -9.35 -26.23
CA GLU A 524 31.09 -8.56 -27.36
C GLU A 524 30.21 -7.39 -26.86
N PHE A 525 29.38 -7.60 -25.81
CA PHE A 525 28.60 -6.53 -25.21
C PHE A 525 29.50 -5.42 -24.66
N LYS A 526 30.58 -5.77 -23.96
CA LYS A 526 31.54 -4.79 -23.42
C LYS A 526 32.25 -4.03 -24.56
N GLU A 527 32.66 -4.71 -25.60
CA GLU A 527 33.32 -4.08 -26.74
C GLU A 527 32.40 -3.09 -27.45
N ASN A 528 31.13 -3.46 -27.68
CA ASN A 528 30.16 -2.62 -28.38
C ASN A 528 29.66 -1.42 -27.54
N TYR A 529 29.51 -1.57 -26.22
CA TYR A 529 28.81 -0.60 -25.39
C TYR A 529 29.65 -0.01 -24.24
N GLN A 530 30.93 -0.32 -24.14
CA GLN A 530 31.82 0.14 -23.08
C GLN A 530 31.80 1.66 -22.88
N ARG A 531 31.59 2.42 -23.97
CA ARG A 531 31.57 3.89 -23.93
C ARG A 531 30.19 4.48 -23.69
N THR A 532 29.12 3.80 -24.11
CA THR A 532 27.78 4.35 -24.19
C THR A 532 26.82 3.86 -23.11
N HIS A 533 27.00 2.63 -22.57
CA HIS A 533 26.04 1.98 -21.67
C HIS A 533 26.72 1.34 -20.44
N ARG A 534 27.99 1.62 -20.17
CA ARG A 534 28.76 1.07 -19.03
C ARG A 534 28.52 -0.44 -18.81
N PRO A 535 28.87 -1.30 -19.77
CA PRO A 535 28.54 -2.72 -19.76
C PRO A 535 29.13 -3.50 -18.59
N ASP A 536 30.16 -2.95 -17.93
CA ASP A 536 30.78 -3.48 -16.71
C ASP A 536 29.80 -3.51 -15.50
N VAL A 537 28.84 -2.59 -15.45
CA VAL A 537 27.80 -2.52 -14.39
C VAL A 537 26.41 -2.91 -14.88
N TYR A 538 26.22 -3.10 -16.17
CA TYR A 538 24.95 -3.53 -16.75
C TYR A 538 24.66 -5.00 -16.41
N ARG A 539 23.46 -5.27 -15.91
CA ARG A 539 23.05 -6.62 -15.53
C ARG A 539 22.02 -7.16 -16.52
N LEU A 540 22.40 -8.19 -17.26
CA LEU A 540 21.50 -8.95 -18.13
C LEU A 540 20.57 -9.86 -17.32
N VAL A 541 21.06 -10.39 -16.19
CA VAL A 541 20.30 -11.24 -15.27
C VAL A 541 20.13 -10.52 -13.94
N GLN A 542 18.88 -10.42 -13.49
CA GLN A 542 18.52 -9.85 -12.18
C GLN A 542 17.99 -10.96 -11.28
N TYR A 543 18.58 -11.09 -10.10
CA TYR A 543 18.09 -11.98 -9.05
C TYR A 543 17.23 -11.18 -8.07
N ASN A 544 16.06 -11.73 -7.74
CA ASN A 544 15.14 -11.15 -6.78
C ASN A 544 14.85 -12.15 -5.67
N PHE A 545 14.92 -11.68 -4.45
CA PHE A 545 14.45 -12.38 -3.27
C PHE A 545 13.17 -11.71 -2.77
N GLY A 546 12.20 -12.49 -2.32
CA GLY A 546 10.96 -11.95 -1.79
C GLY A 546 10.28 -12.88 -0.79
N ILE A 547 9.42 -12.29 0.04
CA ILE A 547 8.52 -13.00 0.93
C ILE A 547 7.11 -12.78 0.41
N GLY A 548 6.33 -13.86 0.24
CA GLY A 548 5.02 -13.85 -0.39
C GLY A 548 5.06 -14.06 -1.90
N MET A 549 3.87 -14.12 -2.51
CA MET A 549 3.73 -14.21 -3.97
C MET A 549 3.97 -12.82 -4.61
N PRO A 550 4.43 -12.73 -5.87
CA PRO A 550 4.73 -11.45 -6.49
C PRO A 550 3.44 -10.60 -6.71
N PHE A 551 2.34 -11.29 -6.91
CA PHE A 551 1.00 -10.73 -7.07
C PHE A 551 -0.06 -11.78 -6.79
#